data_6aaeba75e552e7d51da49719cdf75f3c
#
_entry.id   6aaeba75e552e7d51da49719cdf75f3c
#
_cell.length_a   1.000
_cell.length_b   1.000
_cell.length_c   1.000
_cell.angle_alpha   90.00
_cell.angle_beta   90.00
_cell.angle_gamma   90.00
#
_symmetry.space_group_name_H-M   'P 1'
#
loop_
_entity.id
_entity.type
_entity.pdbx_description
1 polymer ?
#
loop_
_entity_poly.entity_id
_entity_poly.type
_entity_poly.pdbx_seq_one_letter_code
_entity_poly.pdbx_strand_id
1 'polypeptide(L)'
;MTNNLRCSDVDVEPLPGTAKTGGTYVLFEWPGPWGRDVLDGDTLGAELSAKLSELMKRYGATLLLVRHPTREGRQIKDHHVYLVFAEEGVTEVLHVDGPEELLGLDLSGPGKNGASVRTRPLLLVCTHGKRDMCCAVKGRPLVTELVGRSRSGGTWCGRRPTLRGTASRRR
;
A
#
# COMPACT_ATOMS: atom_id res chain seq x y z
N MET A 1 16.17 -0.04 -31.96
CA MET A 1 16.38 -0.50 -30.57
C MET A 1 15.86 0.60 -29.67
N THR A 2 14.62 0.48 -29.20
CA THR A 2 14.03 1.44 -28.27
C THR A 2 14.68 1.24 -26.90
N ASN A 3 15.50 2.20 -26.52
CA ASN A 3 16.14 2.25 -25.21
C ASN A 3 15.02 2.50 -24.17
N ASN A 4 14.51 1.43 -23.58
CA ASN A 4 13.45 1.48 -22.58
C ASN A 4 14.08 1.91 -21.23
N LEU A 5 14.49 3.17 -21.14
CA LEU A 5 15.00 3.79 -19.91
C LEU A 5 13.91 3.73 -18.84
N ARG A 6 14.21 3.06 -17.74
CA ARG A 6 13.32 2.99 -16.57
C ARG A 6 13.62 4.17 -15.65
N CYS A 7 12.63 4.64 -14.92
CA CYS A 7 12.82 5.73 -13.94
C CYS A 7 13.97 5.46 -12.95
N SER A 8 14.17 4.19 -12.60
CA SER A 8 15.24 3.74 -11.70
C SER A 8 16.63 3.60 -12.35
N ASP A 9 16.73 3.80 -13.66
CA ASP A 9 18.00 3.75 -14.40
C ASP A 9 18.53 5.15 -14.68
N VAL A 10 17.75 6.18 -14.28
CA VAL A 10 18.09 7.59 -14.44
C VAL A 10 18.26 8.20 -13.05
N ASP A 11 19.49 8.53 -12.72
CA ASP A 11 19.86 9.11 -11.42
C ASP A 11 19.67 10.64 -11.47
N VAL A 12 18.40 11.08 -11.40
CA VAL A 12 18.04 12.50 -11.63
C VAL A 12 17.73 13.25 -10.34
N GLU A 13 17.35 12.55 -9.26
CA GLU A 13 16.96 13.20 -8.00
C GLU A 13 17.47 12.43 -6.78
N PRO A 14 17.96 13.12 -5.75
CA PRO A 14 18.27 12.48 -4.49
C PRO A 14 17.01 11.90 -3.87
N LEU A 15 16.99 10.59 -3.61
CA LEU A 15 15.85 9.87 -3.03
C LEU A 15 15.56 10.22 -1.56
N PRO A 16 16.57 10.54 -0.71
CA PRO A 16 16.31 10.93 0.67
C PRO A 16 15.40 12.16 0.77
N GLY A 17 14.37 12.09 1.60
CA GLY A 17 13.43 13.20 1.83
C GLY A 17 12.35 13.38 0.77
N THR A 18 12.27 12.52 -0.25
CA THR A 18 11.24 12.60 -1.31
C THR A 18 9.97 11.79 -0.98
N ALA A 19 9.96 11.03 0.11
CA ALA A 19 8.79 10.30 0.54
C ALA A 19 7.62 11.25 0.86
N LYS A 20 6.40 10.86 0.47
CA LYS A 20 5.20 11.60 0.86
C LYS A 20 5.08 11.57 2.38
N THR A 21 4.99 12.73 2.98
CA THR A 21 4.62 12.86 4.39
C THR A 21 3.11 12.61 4.54
N GLY A 22 2.72 11.72 5.41
CA GLY A 22 1.32 11.43 5.74
C GLY A 22 1.23 10.87 7.15
N GLY A 23 0.22 11.32 7.91
CA GLY A 23 0.01 10.86 9.28
C GLY A 23 -0.61 9.46 9.34
N THR A 24 -1.61 9.18 8.48
CA THR A 24 -2.39 7.93 8.56
C THR A 24 -2.39 7.18 7.24
N TYR A 25 -2.13 5.87 7.31
CA TYR A 25 -2.23 4.97 6.15
C TYR A 25 -3.14 3.79 6.46
N VAL A 26 -4.01 3.47 5.51
CA VAL A 26 -4.81 2.24 5.50
C VAL A 26 -4.20 1.29 4.47
N LEU A 27 -3.69 0.16 4.93
CA LEU A 27 -3.11 -0.87 4.04
C LEU A 27 -4.11 -2.01 3.95
N PHE A 28 -4.82 -2.12 2.85
CA PHE A 28 -5.83 -3.16 2.64
C PHE A 28 -5.27 -4.32 1.83
N GLU A 29 -5.41 -5.53 2.35
CA GLU A 29 -4.98 -6.73 1.63
C GLU A 29 -5.93 -7.04 0.49
N TRP A 30 -5.42 -6.96 -0.74
CA TRP A 30 -6.16 -7.32 -1.95
C TRP A 30 -5.33 -8.24 -2.84
N PRO A 31 -5.59 -9.56 -2.88
CA PRO A 31 -4.82 -10.52 -3.66
C PRO A 31 -5.16 -10.52 -5.15
N GLY A 32 -6.29 -9.94 -5.53
CA GLY A 32 -6.76 -9.86 -6.92
C GLY A 32 -5.92 -8.91 -7.81
N PRO A 33 -6.30 -8.76 -9.07
CA PRO A 33 -5.65 -7.82 -9.97
C PRO A 33 -5.86 -6.38 -9.49
N TRP A 34 -4.90 -5.50 -9.80
CA TRP A 34 -4.94 -4.09 -9.43
C TRP A 34 -5.03 -3.20 -10.65
N GLY A 35 -5.82 -2.14 -10.57
CA GLY A 35 -5.86 -1.03 -11.52
C GLY A 35 -4.55 -0.25 -11.56
N ARG A 36 -4.57 0.87 -12.27
CA ARG A 36 -3.41 1.79 -12.31
C ARG A 36 -3.28 2.56 -11.00
N ASP A 37 -4.41 2.92 -10.43
CA ASP A 37 -4.51 3.57 -9.11
C ASP A 37 -5.43 2.75 -8.19
N VAL A 38 -5.39 3.00 -6.88
CA VAL A 38 -6.21 2.27 -5.90
C VAL A 38 -7.67 2.68 -6.01
N LEU A 39 -7.92 3.96 -6.26
CA LEU A 39 -9.24 4.59 -6.23
C LEU A 39 -9.70 5.09 -7.61
N ASP A 40 -9.15 4.51 -8.70
CA ASP A 40 -9.60 4.79 -10.06
C ASP A 40 -10.90 4.05 -10.48
N GLY A 41 -11.37 3.15 -9.63
CA GLY A 41 -12.55 2.33 -9.87
C GLY A 41 -12.27 0.98 -10.53
N ASP A 42 -11.08 0.78 -11.10
CA ASP A 42 -10.72 -0.46 -11.80
C ASP A 42 -10.58 -1.67 -10.86
N THR A 43 -10.21 -1.43 -9.60
CA THR A 43 -9.93 -2.50 -8.62
C THR A 43 -11.12 -2.78 -7.72
N LEU A 44 -11.72 -1.75 -7.14
CA LEU A 44 -12.75 -1.86 -6.11
C LEU A 44 -14.15 -1.46 -6.60
N GLY A 45 -14.28 -1.10 -7.88
CA GLY A 45 -15.51 -0.54 -8.44
C GLY A 45 -15.63 0.97 -8.22
N ALA A 46 -16.29 1.66 -9.14
CA ALA A 46 -16.33 3.13 -9.17
C ALA A 46 -17.04 3.73 -7.94
N GLU A 47 -18.19 3.16 -7.53
CA GLU A 47 -18.97 3.67 -6.41
C GLU A 47 -18.22 3.56 -5.08
N LEU A 48 -17.65 2.38 -4.79
CA LEU A 48 -16.90 2.16 -3.56
C LEU A 48 -15.63 3.00 -3.54
N SER A 49 -14.92 3.11 -4.67
CA SER A 49 -13.73 3.95 -4.80
C SER A 49 -14.02 5.42 -4.52
N ALA A 50 -15.17 5.94 -4.96
CA ALA A 50 -15.58 7.31 -4.67
C ALA A 50 -15.84 7.51 -3.15
N LYS A 51 -16.59 6.60 -2.52
CA LYS A 51 -16.85 6.65 -1.06
C LYS A 51 -15.58 6.56 -0.23
N LEU A 52 -14.67 5.65 -0.61
CA LEU A 52 -13.37 5.51 0.06
C LEU A 52 -12.48 6.75 -0.14
N SER A 53 -12.53 7.36 -1.33
CA SER A 53 -11.80 8.61 -1.59
C SER A 53 -12.26 9.74 -0.65
N GLU A 54 -13.57 9.85 -0.41
CA GLU A 54 -14.13 10.84 0.52
C GLU A 54 -13.72 10.54 1.97
N LEU A 55 -13.75 9.26 2.38
CA LEU A 55 -13.29 8.85 3.69
C LEU A 55 -11.81 9.20 3.90
N MET A 56 -10.95 8.84 2.94
CA MET A 56 -9.52 9.15 3.00
C MET A 56 -9.27 10.67 3.07
N LYS A 57 -10.00 11.47 2.31
CA LYS A 57 -9.91 12.93 2.35
C LYS A 57 -10.30 13.50 3.70
N ARG A 58 -11.38 12.98 4.30
CA ARG A 58 -11.89 13.43 5.61
C ARG A 58 -10.83 13.31 6.70
N TYR A 59 -10.06 12.23 6.71
CA TYR A 59 -9.04 11.97 7.72
C TYR A 59 -7.61 12.34 7.28
N GLY A 60 -7.42 12.87 6.08
CA GLY A 60 -6.07 13.07 5.53
C GLY A 60 -5.28 11.79 5.36
N ALA A 61 -5.98 10.65 5.29
CA ALA A 61 -5.39 9.32 5.21
C ALA A 61 -5.05 8.90 3.77
N THR A 62 -4.25 7.87 3.64
CA THR A 62 -3.88 7.29 2.35
C THR A 62 -4.20 5.80 2.32
N LEU A 63 -5.03 5.38 1.36
CA LEU A 63 -5.31 3.96 1.11
C LEU A 63 -4.25 3.36 0.20
N LEU A 64 -3.70 2.23 0.58
CA LEU A 64 -2.76 1.44 -0.22
C LEU A 64 -3.24 -0.02 -0.28
N LEU A 65 -3.10 -0.64 -1.44
CA LEU A 65 -3.32 -2.09 -1.56
C LEU A 65 -2.03 -2.83 -1.25
N VAL A 66 -2.14 -3.88 -0.46
CA VAL A 66 -1.05 -4.76 -0.10
C VAL A 66 -1.43 -6.22 -0.36
N ARG A 67 -0.45 -7.09 -0.51
CA ARG A 67 -0.69 -8.54 -0.54
C ARG A 67 0.52 -9.30 -0.03
N HIS A 68 0.25 -10.42 0.59
CA HIS A 68 1.31 -11.38 0.88
C HIS A 68 1.66 -12.16 -0.40
N PRO A 69 2.93 -12.37 -0.73
CA PRO A 69 3.32 -13.05 -1.98
C PRO A 69 2.69 -14.43 -2.16
N THR A 70 2.50 -15.17 -1.06
CA THR A 70 1.89 -16.51 -1.08
C THR A 70 0.37 -16.50 -1.26
N ARG A 71 -0.27 -15.32 -1.19
CA ARG A 71 -1.72 -15.14 -1.33
C ARG A 71 -2.11 -14.44 -2.62
N GLU A 72 -1.15 -14.09 -3.47
CA GLU A 72 -1.41 -13.45 -4.77
C GLU A 72 -2.29 -14.35 -5.65
N GLY A 73 -3.35 -13.78 -6.21
CA GLY A 73 -4.31 -14.46 -7.08
C GLY A 73 -5.27 -15.42 -6.36
N ARG A 74 -5.19 -15.57 -5.04
CA ARG A 74 -6.12 -16.40 -4.28
C ARG A 74 -7.41 -15.64 -3.99
N GLN A 75 -8.52 -16.37 -3.96
CA GLN A 75 -9.75 -15.86 -3.37
C GLN A 75 -9.66 -16.04 -1.85
N ILE A 76 -9.81 -14.93 -1.14
CA ILE A 76 -9.79 -14.91 0.32
C ILE A 76 -11.07 -14.24 0.81
N LYS A 77 -11.58 -14.67 1.96
CA LYS A 77 -12.72 -14.07 2.65
C LYS A 77 -12.30 -13.29 3.90
N ASP A 78 -11.03 -13.36 4.24
CA ASP A 78 -10.45 -12.78 5.44
C ASP A 78 -9.28 -11.91 4.99
N HIS A 79 -9.53 -10.61 4.87
CA HIS A 79 -8.58 -9.62 4.41
C HIS A 79 -7.95 -8.91 5.60
N HIS A 80 -6.63 -8.84 5.62
CA HIS A 80 -5.95 -8.00 6.61
C HIS A 80 -6.06 -6.53 6.24
N VAL A 81 -6.34 -5.73 7.25
CA VAL A 81 -6.24 -4.27 7.18
C VAL A 81 -5.21 -3.82 8.21
N TYR A 82 -4.22 -3.05 7.77
CA TYR A 82 -3.28 -2.41 8.68
C TYR A 82 -3.58 -0.92 8.71
N LEU A 83 -3.77 -0.41 9.91
CA LEU A 83 -3.92 1.02 10.18
C LEU A 83 -2.58 1.51 10.72
N VAL A 84 -1.95 2.41 10.00
CA VAL A 84 -0.65 2.97 10.39
C VAL A 84 -0.85 4.43 10.77
N PHE A 85 -0.67 4.71 12.03
CA PHE A 85 -0.68 6.05 12.60
C PHE A 85 0.78 6.48 12.80
N ALA A 86 1.30 7.21 11.82
CA ALA A 86 2.75 7.46 11.73
C ALA A 86 3.24 8.45 12.79
N GLU A 87 2.42 9.41 13.17
CA GLU A 87 2.75 10.40 14.20
C GLU A 87 2.81 9.76 15.59
N GLU A 88 1.93 8.81 15.86
CA GLU A 88 1.88 8.07 17.12
C GLU A 88 2.86 6.87 17.13
N GLY A 89 3.41 6.53 15.98
CA GLY A 89 4.28 5.36 15.86
C GLY A 89 3.56 4.02 16.05
N VAL A 90 2.24 4.00 15.86
CA VAL A 90 1.38 2.83 16.10
C VAL A 90 0.96 2.19 14.78
N THR A 91 1.05 0.87 14.72
CA THR A 91 0.44 0.07 13.66
C THR A 91 -0.54 -0.91 14.27
N GLU A 92 -1.76 -0.89 13.79
CA GLU A 92 -2.82 -1.81 14.20
C GLU A 92 -3.19 -2.75 13.06
N VAL A 93 -3.73 -3.90 13.39
CA VAL A 93 -4.23 -4.89 12.43
C VAL A 93 -5.62 -5.34 12.83
N LEU A 94 -6.51 -5.39 11.84
CA LEU A 94 -7.81 -6.01 11.93
C LEU A 94 -8.09 -6.83 10.68
N HIS A 95 -9.16 -7.59 10.72
CA HIS A 95 -9.61 -8.42 9.63
C HIS A 95 -10.99 -7.97 9.17
N VAL A 96 -11.23 -8.02 7.87
CA VAL A 96 -12.50 -7.67 7.25
C VAL A 96 -12.87 -8.68 6.18
N ASP A 97 -14.15 -8.88 5.94
CA ASP A 97 -14.64 -9.81 4.92
C ASP A 97 -14.55 -9.22 3.50
N GLY A 98 -14.54 -7.89 3.39
CA GLY A 98 -14.47 -7.23 2.10
C GLY A 98 -14.11 -5.75 2.18
N PRO A 99 -13.89 -5.10 1.02
CA PRO A 99 -13.47 -3.71 0.97
C PRO A 99 -14.56 -2.72 1.41
N GLU A 100 -15.82 -3.12 1.43
CA GLU A 100 -16.96 -2.31 1.87
C GLU A 100 -16.85 -1.96 3.36
N GLU A 101 -16.29 -2.86 4.17
CA GLU A 101 -16.11 -2.66 5.60
C GLU A 101 -15.11 -1.55 5.94
N LEU A 102 -14.25 -1.20 5.00
CA LEU A 102 -13.34 -0.06 5.15
C LEU A 102 -14.08 1.27 5.35
N LEU A 103 -15.34 1.36 4.90
CA LEU A 103 -16.15 2.56 5.07
C LEU A 103 -16.54 2.82 6.54
N GLY A 104 -16.52 1.78 7.37
CA GLY A 104 -16.82 1.86 8.81
C GLY A 104 -15.62 2.25 9.68
N LEU A 105 -14.43 2.46 9.11
CA LEU A 105 -13.24 2.75 9.88
C LEU A 105 -13.24 4.18 10.44
N ASP A 106 -12.93 4.29 11.73
CA ASP A 106 -12.57 5.56 12.37
C ASP A 106 -11.04 5.73 12.32
N LEU A 107 -10.58 6.67 11.51
CA LEU A 107 -9.16 6.93 11.29
C LEU A 107 -8.64 8.14 12.10
N SER A 108 -9.40 8.58 13.10
CA SER A 108 -9.02 9.73 13.94
C SER A 108 -7.86 9.46 14.92
N GLY A 109 -7.45 8.20 15.05
CA GLY A 109 -6.34 7.78 15.91
C GLY A 109 -6.40 6.30 16.25
N PRO A 110 -5.36 5.77 16.92
CA PRO A 110 -5.31 4.36 17.30
C PRO A 110 -6.38 3.99 18.35
N GLY A 111 -6.70 2.70 18.42
CA GLY A 111 -7.63 2.12 19.41
C GLY A 111 -9.12 2.29 19.10
N LYS A 112 -9.48 2.84 17.91
CA LYS A 112 -10.89 3.17 17.58
C LYS A 112 -11.65 2.03 16.89
N ASN A 113 -10.95 1.06 16.33
CA ASN A 113 -11.54 0.06 15.42
C ASN A 113 -11.56 -1.36 16.02
N GLY A 114 -11.29 -1.52 17.32
CA GLY A 114 -11.14 -2.85 17.91
C GLY A 114 -9.96 -3.66 17.36
N ALA A 115 -9.06 -2.99 16.67
CA ALA A 115 -7.89 -3.59 16.04
C ALA A 115 -6.81 -3.96 17.07
N SER A 116 -5.98 -4.95 16.75
CA SER A 116 -4.89 -5.36 17.62
C SER A 116 -3.61 -4.62 17.25
N VAL A 117 -2.87 -4.12 18.24
CA VAL A 117 -1.57 -3.48 18.02
C VAL A 117 -0.56 -4.48 17.49
N ARG A 118 0.10 -4.11 16.40
CA ARG A 118 1.16 -4.90 15.79
C ARG A 118 2.52 -4.44 16.28
N THR A 119 3.25 -5.31 16.94
CA THR A 119 4.59 -5.01 17.48
C THR A 119 5.73 -5.34 16.50
N ARG A 120 5.46 -6.15 15.46
CA ARG A 120 6.46 -6.52 14.46
C ARG A 120 6.46 -5.52 13.32
N PRO A 121 7.64 -5.13 12.80
CA PRO A 121 7.73 -4.20 11.68
C PRO A 121 7.05 -4.74 10.42
N LEU A 122 6.55 -3.84 9.60
CA LEU A 122 5.93 -4.12 8.32
C LEU A 122 6.82 -3.57 7.21
N LEU A 123 7.36 -4.45 6.38
CA LEU A 123 8.16 -4.05 5.22
C LEU A 123 7.29 -4.08 3.96
N LEU A 124 7.14 -2.93 3.33
CA LEU A 124 6.40 -2.77 2.09
C LEU A 124 7.38 -2.60 0.92
N VAL A 125 7.28 -3.48 -0.06
CA VAL A 125 8.06 -3.40 -1.30
C VAL A 125 7.12 -3.12 -2.47
N CYS A 126 7.39 -2.06 -3.22
CA CYS A 126 6.62 -1.77 -4.42
C CYS A 126 6.90 -2.80 -5.52
N THR A 127 5.84 -3.48 -5.97
CA THR A 127 5.91 -4.45 -7.09
C THR A 127 4.90 -4.14 -8.20
N HIS A 128 4.30 -2.95 -8.18
CA HIS A 128 3.25 -2.54 -9.10
C HIS A 128 3.82 -2.08 -10.43
N GLY A 129 3.53 -2.83 -11.51
CA GLY A 129 4.10 -2.58 -12.85
C GLY A 129 3.24 -1.76 -13.80
N LYS A 130 2.00 -1.39 -13.42
CA LYS A 130 1.11 -0.63 -14.32
C LYS A 130 1.43 0.86 -14.41
N ARG A 131 2.13 1.41 -13.40
CA ARG A 131 2.62 2.80 -13.43
C ARG A 131 4.10 2.85 -13.80
N ASP A 132 4.91 2.09 -13.07
CA ASP A 132 6.36 2.04 -13.25
C ASP A 132 6.82 0.60 -13.37
N MET A 133 7.30 0.25 -14.54
CA MET A 133 7.78 -1.11 -14.82
C MET A 133 8.97 -1.48 -13.90
N CYS A 134 9.77 -0.51 -13.47
CA CYS A 134 10.88 -0.74 -12.55
C CYS A 134 10.44 -1.36 -11.22
N CYS A 135 9.27 -0.98 -10.68
CA CYS A 135 8.73 -1.57 -9.45
C CYS A 135 8.43 -3.06 -9.63
N ALA A 136 7.90 -3.48 -10.78
CA ALA A 136 7.68 -4.90 -11.04
C ALA A 136 9.00 -5.64 -11.28
N VAL A 137 9.91 -5.08 -12.08
CA VAL A 137 11.16 -5.74 -12.49
C VAL A 137 12.16 -5.86 -11.36
N LYS A 138 12.32 -4.83 -10.54
CA LYS A 138 13.27 -4.81 -9.41
C LYS A 138 12.63 -5.25 -8.09
N GLY A 139 11.36 -4.88 -7.86
CA GLY A 139 10.66 -5.19 -6.61
C GLY A 139 10.29 -6.67 -6.48
N ARG A 140 9.84 -7.34 -7.54
CA ARG A 140 9.45 -8.76 -7.45
C ARG A 140 10.60 -9.69 -7.07
N PRO A 141 11.79 -9.61 -7.70
CA PRO A 141 12.94 -10.40 -7.26
C PRO A 141 13.32 -10.14 -5.80
N LEU A 142 13.32 -8.86 -5.37
CA LEU A 142 13.58 -8.50 -3.98
C LEU A 142 12.59 -9.16 -3.02
N VAL A 143 11.30 -9.13 -3.35
CA VAL A 143 10.27 -9.81 -2.56
C VAL A 143 10.52 -11.30 -2.45
N THR A 144 10.84 -11.96 -3.57
CA THR A 144 11.12 -13.40 -3.60
C THR A 144 12.30 -13.75 -2.69
N GLU A 145 13.36 -12.96 -2.74
CA GLU A 145 14.54 -13.14 -1.90
C GLU A 145 14.22 -12.94 -0.41
N LEU A 146 13.50 -11.87 -0.06
CA LEU A 146 13.10 -11.58 1.31
C LEU A 146 12.22 -12.67 1.91
N VAL A 147 11.27 -13.19 1.13
CA VAL A 147 10.39 -14.29 1.57
C VAL A 147 11.17 -15.58 1.75
N GLY A 148 12.11 -15.87 0.86
CA GLY A 148 12.98 -17.05 0.96
C GLY A 148 13.87 -17.05 2.19
N ARG A 149 14.33 -15.88 2.64
CA ARG A 149 15.18 -15.72 3.84
C ARG A 149 14.37 -15.65 5.13
N SER A 150 13.11 -15.21 5.07
CA SER A 150 12.26 -15.06 6.26
C SER A 150 11.67 -16.40 6.68
N ARG A 151 12.41 -17.16 7.51
CA ARG A 151 11.95 -18.41 8.13
C ARG A 151 10.90 -18.21 9.23
N SER A 152 10.57 -16.96 9.59
CA SER A 152 9.59 -16.64 10.63
C SER A 152 8.60 -15.60 10.12
N GLY A 153 7.37 -16.02 9.90
CA GLY A 153 6.26 -15.27 9.33
C GLY A 153 6.11 -13.85 9.83
N GLY A 154 6.19 -12.90 8.95
CA GLY A 154 5.94 -11.52 9.30
C GLY A 154 6.37 -10.48 8.28
N THR A 155 6.95 -10.88 7.15
CA THR A 155 7.28 -9.91 6.09
C THR A 155 6.13 -9.84 5.10
N TRP A 156 5.43 -8.73 5.10
CA TRP A 156 4.39 -8.43 4.12
C TRP A 156 4.98 -7.60 2.99
N CYS A 157 4.80 -8.06 1.77
CA CYS A 157 5.16 -7.29 0.59
C CYS A 157 3.91 -6.62 0.04
N GLY A 158 3.90 -5.31 0.05
CA GLY A 158 2.84 -4.50 -0.51
C GLY A 158 3.17 -4.09 -1.94
N ARG A 159 2.16 -4.08 -2.81
CA ARG A 159 2.22 -3.31 -4.04
C ARG A 159 1.70 -1.93 -3.71
N ARG A 160 2.56 -0.94 -3.81
CA ARG A 160 2.15 0.45 -3.78
C ARG A 160 1.64 0.83 -5.16
N PRO A 161 0.47 1.42 -5.29
CA PRO A 161 0.29 2.42 -6.32
C PRO A 161 1.28 3.53 -5.97
N THR A 162 2.18 3.85 -6.89
CA THR A 162 3.15 4.91 -6.68
C THR A 162 2.39 6.21 -6.45
N LEU A 163 2.36 6.67 -5.22
CA LEU A 163 1.99 8.04 -4.97
C LEU A 163 3.08 8.89 -5.63
N ARG A 164 2.75 9.56 -6.73
CA ARG A 164 3.60 10.62 -7.24
C ARG A 164 3.81 11.58 -6.09
N GLY A 165 5.03 11.65 -5.60
CA GLY A 165 5.48 12.85 -4.94
C GLY A 165 5.32 13.96 -5.97
N THR A 166 4.31 14.79 -5.83
CA THR A 166 4.35 16.11 -6.43
C THR A 166 5.52 16.78 -5.74
N ALA A 167 6.66 16.78 -6.40
CA ALA A 167 7.76 17.63 -6.02
C ALA A 167 7.18 19.05 -6.00
N SER A 168 6.87 19.54 -4.81
CA SER A 168 6.57 20.94 -4.60
C SER A 168 7.86 21.67 -4.95
N ARG A 169 7.91 22.24 -6.13
CA ARG A 169 8.90 23.25 -6.46
C ARG A 169 8.66 24.40 -5.50
N ARG A 170 9.36 24.42 -4.40
CA ARG A 170 9.56 25.66 -3.66
C ARG A 170 10.67 26.41 -4.38
N ARG A 171 10.32 27.55 -4.89
CA ARG A 171 11.26 28.58 -5.28
C ARG A 171 11.97 29.14 -4.04
#